data_3f751818a006d980ba981218943b267b
#
_entry.id   3f751818a006d980ba981218943b267b
#
_cell.length_a   1.000
_cell.length_b   1.000
_cell.length_c   1.000
_cell.angle_alpha   90.00
_cell.angle_beta   90.00
_cell.angle_gamma   90.00
#
_symmetry.space_group_name_H-M   'P 1'
#
loop_
_entity.id
_entity.type
_entity.pdbx_description
1 polymer ?
#
loop_
_entity_poly.entity_id
_entity_poly.type
_entity_poly.pdbx_seq_one_letter_code
_entity_poly.pdbx_strand_id
1 'polypeptide(L)'
;METGFVWKGTHSNEKGLKIISLPNITTSEKREEKIIIPGRDGYLTQSDESYEGEVKPVEFDIKHDNFDEIKTWLNGSGEVIFSNEPDRYYKARIINKLDLARVLEKFHSGIIQFDCQPFGYDLNNNLIIIDKPISIYNEGTHESQPYLKIYGSSDISLNINGEVIKLKNVNNYIELDPEIQECYRDTLNCNNDMQGEFPIFKVGENRISWTGNVSKIEITPNWRCL
;
A
#
# COMPACT_ATOMS: atom_id res chain seq x y z
N MET A 1 -7.74 -16.17 11.52
CA MET A 1 -8.33 -16.23 10.16
C MET A 1 -8.33 -17.67 9.70
N GLU A 2 -9.38 -18.18 9.03
CA GLU A 2 -9.32 -19.50 8.39
C GLU A 2 -8.28 -19.50 7.27
N THR A 3 -7.72 -20.68 6.97
CA THR A 3 -6.72 -20.81 5.89
C THR A 3 -7.30 -20.36 4.56
N GLY A 4 -6.68 -19.37 3.93
CA GLY A 4 -7.15 -18.78 2.68
C GLY A 4 -6.61 -17.40 2.43
N PHE A 5 -7.31 -16.67 1.60
CA PHE A 5 -7.06 -15.25 1.34
C PHE A 5 -8.38 -14.47 1.24
N VAL A 6 -8.29 -13.18 1.52
CA VAL A 6 -9.40 -12.24 1.25
C VAL A 6 -9.02 -11.43 0.02
N TRP A 7 -9.85 -11.44 -1.00
CA TRP A 7 -9.69 -10.64 -2.22
C TRP A 7 -10.87 -9.70 -2.39
N LYS A 8 -10.59 -8.39 -2.49
CA LYS A 8 -11.65 -7.37 -2.59
C LYS A 8 -12.74 -7.52 -1.52
N GLY A 9 -12.34 -7.80 -0.28
CA GLY A 9 -13.24 -7.95 0.86
C GLY A 9 -13.99 -9.29 0.97
N THR A 10 -13.80 -10.23 0.03
CA THR A 10 -14.46 -11.54 0.05
C THR A 10 -13.44 -12.65 0.35
N HIS A 11 -13.73 -13.49 1.32
CA HIS A 11 -12.86 -14.61 1.68
C HIS A 11 -12.97 -15.75 0.65
N SER A 12 -11.83 -16.40 0.34
CA SER A 12 -11.74 -17.49 -0.63
C SER A 12 -12.68 -18.67 -0.35
N ASN A 13 -12.91 -18.96 0.93
CA ASN A 13 -13.84 -20.03 1.34
C ASN A 13 -15.30 -19.74 0.96
N GLU A 14 -15.71 -18.45 0.94
CA GLU A 14 -17.06 -18.06 0.53
C GLU A 14 -17.30 -18.33 -0.96
N LYS A 15 -16.23 -18.39 -1.73
CA LYS A 15 -16.25 -18.75 -3.15
C LYS A 15 -16.00 -20.25 -3.39
N GLY A 16 -15.95 -21.05 -2.34
CA GLY A 16 -15.77 -22.49 -2.41
C GLY A 16 -14.37 -22.95 -2.79
N LEU A 17 -13.36 -22.07 -2.68
CA LEU A 17 -11.97 -22.44 -2.92
C LEU A 17 -11.40 -23.09 -1.67
N LYS A 18 -10.82 -24.27 -1.82
CA LYS A 18 -9.99 -24.94 -0.82
C LYS A 18 -8.53 -24.64 -1.12
N ILE A 19 -7.90 -23.85 -0.28
CA ILE A 19 -6.50 -23.46 -0.48
C ILE A 19 -5.58 -24.65 -0.13
N ILE A 20 -4.67 -24.97 -1.05
CA ILE A 20 -3.66 -26.03 -0.92
C ILE A 20 -2.36 -25.44 -0.43
N SER A 21 -1.90 -24.32 -1.04
CA SER A 21 -0.72 -23.61 -0.60
C SER A 21 -0.92 -22.09 -0.67
N LEU A 22 -0.36 -21.40 0.30
CA LEU A 22 -0.24 -19.94 0.33
C LEU A 22 1.16 -19.54 -0.11
N PRO A 23 1.36 -18.30 -0.57
CA PRO A 23 2.68 -17.82 -0.93
C PRO A 23 3.62 -17.82 0.28
N ASN A 24 4.91 -17.99 0.02
CA ASN A 24 5.93 -17.80 1.06
C ASN A 24 5.93 -16.33 1.52
N ILE A 25 6.28 -16.13 2.80
CA ILE A 25 6.56 -14.80 3.33
C ILE A 25 7.98 -14.44 2.89
N THR A 26 8.09 -13.42 2.06
CA THR A 26 9.33 -12.95 1.46
C THR A 26 9.41 -11.44 1.58
N THR A 27 10.60 -10.89 1.48
CA THR A 27 10.81 -9.44 1.39
C THR A 27 11.02 -9.04 -0.06
N SER A 28 10.47 -7.91 -0.45
CA SER A 28 10.67 -7.35 -1.80
C SER A 28 12.13 -6.96 -2.02
N GLU A 29 12.62 -7.20 -3.23
CA GLU A 29 13.98 -6.85 -3.61
C GLU A 29 14.09 -5.36 -3.97
N LYS A 30 15.23 -4.74 -3.64
CA LYS A 30 15.55 -3.40 -4.13
C LYS A 30 15.80 -3.44 -5.64
N ARG A 31 15.34 -2.41 -6.33
CA ARG A 31 15.63 -2.21 -7.73
C ARG A 31 17.06 -1.75 -7.91
N GLU A 32 17.88 -2.60 -8.52
CA GLU A 32 19.29 -2.36 -8.70
C GLU A 32 19.74 -2.64 -10.15
N GLU A 33 20.47 -1.71 -10.73
CA GLU A 33 21.11 -1.89 -12.03
C GLU A 33 22.60 -2.20 -11.87
N LYS A 34 23.06 -3.26 -12.54
CA LYS A 34 24.48 -3.64 -12.58
C LYS A 34 25.18 -2.99 -13.76
N ILE A 35 26.12 -2.08 -13.48
CA ILE A 35 26.89 -1.38 -14.49
C ILE A 35 28.25 -2.07 -14.66
N ILE A 36 28.49 -2.64 -15.84
CA ILE A 36 29.77 -3.28 -16.21
C ILE A 36 30.67 -2.25 -16.85
N ILE A 37 31.85 -2.06 -16.29
CA ILE A 37 32.88 -1.16 -16.85
C ILE A 37 33.89 -2.01 -17.61
N PRO A 38 34.09 -1.78 -18.94
CA PRO A 38 35.09 -2.51 -19.71
C PRO A 38 36.49 -2.38 -19.10
N GLY A 39 37.22 -3.51 -18.96
CA GLY A 39 38.57 -3.55 -18.40
C GLY A 39 38.65 -3.53 -16.86
N ARG A 40 37.50 -3.60 -16.17
CA ARG A 40 37.44 -3.74 -14.73
C ARG A 40 36.76 -5.06 -14.35
N ASP A 41 37.31 -5.76 -13.36
CA ASP A 41 36.65 -6.93 -12.77
C ASP A 41 35.46 -6.50 -11.91
N GLY A 42 34.36 -7.29 -11.94
CA GLY A 42 33.13 -7.03 -11.21
C GLY A 42 32.24 -5.99 -11.87
N TYR A 43 31.31 -5.42 -11.09
CA TYR A 43 30.33 -4.42 -11.54
C TYR A 43 30.12 -3.33 -10.46
N LEU A 44 29.58 -2.21 -10.85
CA LEU A 44 29.01 -1.21 -9.95
C LEU A 44 27.50 -1.47 -9.82
N THR A 45 26.94 -1.21 -8.66
CA THR A 45 25.49 -1.25 -8.43
C THR A 45 24.97 0.18 -8.34
N GLN A 46 23.94 0.48 -9.14
CA GLN A 46 23.17 1.71 -9.04
C GLN A 46 21.77 1.36 -8.57
N SER A 47 21.31 2.01 -7.50
CA SER A 47 19.94 1.85 -6.96
C SER A 47 19.26 3.21 -6.93
N ASP A 48 17.96 3.24 -7.19
CA ASP A 48 17.08 4.39 -7.02
C ASP A 48 16.31 4.34 -5.70
N GLU A 49 16.70 3.41 -4.78
CA GLU A 49 16.10 3.15 -3.49
C GLU A 49 14.64 2.63 -3.56
N SER A 50 14.12 2.34 -4.75
CA SER A 50 12.81 1.73 -4.94
C SER A 50 12.85 0.20 -4.81
N TYR A 51 11.68 -0.41 -4.67
CA TYR A 51 11.52 -1.85 -4.51
C TYR A 51 10.71 -2.44 -5.66
N GLU A 52 11.03 -3.67 -6.03
CA GLU A 52 10.27 -4.44 -7.02
C GLU A 52 9.02 -5.06 -6.40
N GLY A 53 7.96 -5.12 -7.17
CA GLY A 53 6.78 -5.93 -6.80
C GLY A 53 7.10 -7.42 -6.84
N GLU A 54 6.26 -8.22 -6.20
CA GLU A 54 6.45 -9.65 -6.07
C GLU A 54 5.23 -10.44 -6.55
N VAL A 55 5.47 -11.55 -7.26
CA VAL A 55 4.40 -12.47 -7.63
C VAL A 55 4.19 -13.48 -6.49
N LYS A 56 3.03 -13.43 -5.86
CA LYS A 56 2.59 -14.31 -4.78
C LYS A 56 1.61 -15.37 -5.31
N PRO A 57 2.05 -16.63 -5.54
CA PRO A 57 1.19 -17.69 -6.05
C PRO A 57 0.35 -18.32 -4.94
N VAL A 58 -0.90 -18.65 -5.24
CA VAL A 58 -1.82 -19.41 -4.38
C VAL A 58 -2.33 -20.61 -5.16
N GLU A 59 -2.12 -21.81 -4.63
CA GLU A 59 -2.68 -23.04 -5.18
C GLU A 59 -4.00 -23.38 -4.48
N PHE A 60 -4.97 -23.80 -5.25
CA PHE A 60 -6.28 -24.13 -4.72
C PHE A 60 -6.95 -25.28 -5.48
N ASP A 61 -7.83 -25.97 -4.75
CA ASP A 61 -8.80 -26.88 -5.30
C ASP A 61 -10.20 -26.26 -5.23
N ILE A 62 -11.03 -26.60 -6.19
CA ILE A 62 -12.42 -26.19 -6.19
C ILE A 62 -13.35 -27.35 -6.60
N LYS A 63 -14.45 -27.45 -5.85
CA LYS A 63 -15.55 -28.36 -6.15
C LYS A 63 -16.78 -27.55 -6.52
N HIS A 64 -16.79 -27.01 -7.73
CA HIS A 64 -17.90 -26.17 -8.18
C HIS A 64 -18.06 -26.24 -9.69
N ASP A 65 -19.31 -26.05 -10.17
CA ASP A 65 -19.63 -26.05 -11.60
C ASP A 65 -19.79 -24.61 -12.15
N ASN A 66 -19.80 -23.57 -11.28
CA ASN A 66 -19.97 -22.17 -11.71
C ASN A 66 -18.63 -21.40 -11.74
N PHE A 67 -17.81 -21.69 -12.74
CA PHE A 67 -16.50 -21.07 -12.91
C PHE A 67 -16.55 -19.60 -13.34
N ASP A 68 -17.64 -19.15 -13.95
CA ASP A 68 -17.71 -17.78 -14.48
C ASP A 68 -17.79 -16.74 -13.35
N GLU A 69 -18.44 -17.08 -12.24
CA GLU A 69 -18.47 -16.24 -11.06
C GLU A 69 -17.06 -16.08 -10.46
N ILE A 70 -16.32 -17.19 -10.38
CA ILE A 70 -14.96 -17.21 -9.84
C ILE A 70 -14.01 -16.42 -10.75
N LYS A 71 -14.07 -16.63 -12.05
CA LYS A 71 -13.27 -15.87 -13.03
C LYS A 71 -13.56 -14.37 -12.97
N THR A 72 -14.82 -14.01 -12.78
CA THR A 72 -15.23 -12.60 -12.62
C THR A 72 -14.70 -12.00 -11.33
N TRP A 73 -14.77 -12.74 -10.24
CA TRP A 73 -14.24 -12.31 -8.95
C TRP A 73 -12.71 -12.23 -8.96
N LEU A 74 -12.03 -13.26 -9.51
CA LEU A 74 -10.56 -13.32 -9.66
C LEU A 74 -10.09 -12.54 -10.89
N ASN A 75 -10.42 -11.26 -10.97
CA ASN A 75 -10.02 -10.41 -12.08
C ASN A 75 -9.67 -9.00 -11.62
N GLY A 76 -8.76 -8.37 -12.37
CA GLY A 76 -8.36 -6.98 -12.18
C GLY A 76 -7.45 -6.73 -10.98
N SER A 77 -7.51 -5.51 -10.44
CA SER A 77 -6.70 -5.05 -9.32
C SER A 77 -7.54 -4.87 -8.06
N GLY A 78 -6.91 -4.97 -6.90
CA GLY A 78 -7.55 -4.80 -5.60
C GLY A 78 -6.60 -5.09 -4.45
N GLU A 79 -7.15 -5.25 -3.26
CA GLU A 79 -6.42 -5.60 -2.06
C GLU A 79 -6.54 -7.09 -1.77
N VAL A 80 -5.44 -7.72 -1.37
CA VAL A 80 -5.39 -9.11 -0.94
C VAL A 80 -4.79 -9.21 0.46
N ILE A 81 -5.42 -10.03 1.31
CA ILE A 81 -4.93 -10.41 2.64
C ILE A 81 -4.72 -11.92 2.62
N PHE A 82 -3.52 -12.39 2.92
CA PHE A 82 -3.21 -13.81 3.04
C PHE A 82 -3.34 -14.26 4.50
N SER A 83 -3.90 -15.44 4.75
CA SER A 83 -4.09 -15.92 6.14
C SER A 83 -2.80 -16.25 6.89
N ASN A 84 -1.67 -16.38 6.21
CA ASN A 84 -0.34 -16.50 6.83
C ASN A 84 0.28 -15.14 7.19
N GLU A 85 -0.31 -14.01 6.73
CA GLU A 85 0.01 -12.62 7.09
C GLU A 85 -1.28 -11.84 7.36
N PRO A 86 -2.04 -12.19 8.43
CA PRO A 86 -3.40 -11.70 8.64
C PRO A 86 -3.47 -10.26 9.17
N ASP A 87 -2.34 -9.65 9.46
CA ASP A 87 -2.17 -8.31 9.99
C ASP A 87 -2.07 -7.23 8.92
N ARG A 88 -1.92 -7.63 7.65
CA ARG A 88 -1.66 -6.70 6.53
C ARG A 88 -2.38 -7.08 5.25
N TYR A 89 -2.52 -6.09 4.36
CA TYR A 89 -2.97 -6.30 2.99
C TYR A 89 -1.92 -5.87 1.99
N TYR A 90 -1.98 -6.43 0.80
CA TYR A 90 -1.17 -6.04 -0.34
C TYR A 90 -2.04 -5.45 -1.43
N LYS A 91 -1.59 -4.36 -2.06
CA LYS A 91 -2.17 -3.86 -3.30
C LYS A 91 -1.70 -4.79 -4.43
N ALA A 92 -2.62 -5.47 -5.08
CA ALA A 92 -2.28 -6.53 -6.04
C ALA A 92 -3.16 -6.48 -7.28
N ARG A 93 -2.68 -7.15 -8.32
CA ARG A 93 -3.49 -7.51 -9.49
C ARG A 93 -3.28 -8.99 -9.82
N ILE A 94 -4.29 -9.60 -10.40
CA ILE A 94 -4.18 -10.98 -10.88
C ILE A 94 -3.64 -10.95 -12.31
N ILE A 95 -2.51 -11.63 -12.54
CA ILE A 95 -1.77 -11.57 -13.81
C ILE A 95 -1.89 -12.81 -14.68
N ASN A 96 -2.25 -13.95 -14.09
CA ASN A 96 -2.40 -15.17 -14.84
C ASN A 96 -3.84 -15.38 -15.33
N LYS A 97 -3.98 -16.04 -16.47
CA LYS A 97 -5.27 -16.64 -16.85
C LYS A 97 -5.55 -17.77 -15.87
N LEU A 98 -6.76 -17.79 -15.32
CA LEU A 98 -7.18 -18.89 -14.47
C LEU A 98 -7.35 -20.13 -15.34
N ASP A 99 -6.35 -21.01 -15.30
CA ASP A 99 -6.39 -22.32 -15.95
C ASP A 99 -6.76 -23.36 -14.90
N LEU A 100 -7.95 -23.98 -15.08
CA LEU A 100 -8.49 -24.94 -14.14
C LEU A 100 -8.29 -26.34 -14.74
N ALA A 101 -7.26 -27.03 -14.26
CA ALA A 101 -7.04 -28.42 -14.63
C ALA A 101 -8.13 -29.30 -13.99
N ARG A 102 -8.86 -30.05 -14.82
CA ARG A 102 -9.85 -31.02 -14.35
C ARG A 102 -9.12 -32.25 -13.79
N VAL A 103 -9.18 -32.43 -12.46
CA VAL A 103 -8.54 -33.56 -11.78
C VAL A 103 -9.50 -34.76 -11.70
N LEU A 104 -10.77 -34.51 -11.37
CA LEU A 104 -11.86 -35.48 -11.33
C LEU A 104 -13.14 -34.84 -11.90
N GLU A 105 -14.22 -35.61 -12.07
CA GLU A 105 -15.45 -35.14 -12.70
C GLU A 105 -16.06 -33.86 -12.08
N LYS A 106 -15.76 -33.59 -10.82
CA LYS A 106 -16.23 -32.40 -10.08
C LYS A 106 -15.12 -31.65 -9.30
N PHE A 107 -13.85 -32.01 -9.49
CA PHE A 107 -12.72 -31.37 -8.82
C PHE A 107 -11.78 -30.75 -9.84
N HIS A 108 -11.43 -29.49 -9.60
CA HIS A 108 -10.48 -28.77 -10.42
C HIS A 108 -9.44 -28.14 -9.53
N SER A 109 -8.20 -28.17 -9.95
CA SER A 109 -7.07 -27.48 -9.31
C SER A 109 -6.65 -26.30 -10.15
N GLY A 110 -6.18 -25.23 -9.52
CA GLY A 110 -5.69 -24.06 -10.21
C GLY A 110 -4.66 -23.29 -9.38
N ILE A 111 -4.00 -22.35 -10.05
CA ILE A 111 -3.04 -21.43 -9.43
C ILE A 111 -3.50 -20.00 -9.74
N ILE A 112 -3.57 -19.17 -8.71
CA ILE A 112 -3.77 -17.73 -8.82
C ILE A 112 -2.42 -17.07 -8.60
N GLN A 113 -2.02 -16.15 -9.47
CA GLN A 113 -0.81 -15.36 -9.31
C GLN A 113 -1.19 -13.90 -9.03
N PHE A 114 -0.96 -13.48 -7.80
CA PHE A 114 -1.09 -12.09 -7.38
C PHE A 114 0.22 -11.36 -7.63
N ASP A 115 0.24 -10.40 -8.53
CA ASP A 115 1.32 -9.45 -8.72
C ASP A 115 1.12 -8.32 -7.69
N CYS A 116 1.82 -8.45 -6.58
CA CYS A 116 1.70 -7.56 -5.43
C CYS A 116 2.67 -6.40 -5.53
N GLN A 117 2.22 -5.21 -5.10
CA GLN A 117 3.13 -4.09 -4.83
C GLN A 117 4.08 -4.47 -3.68
N PRO A 118 5.26 -3.83 -3.59
CA PRO A 118 6.35 -4.28 -2.71
C PRO A 118 6.04 -4.22 -1.22
N PHE A 119 5.06 -3.44 -0.80
CA PHE A 119 4.76 -3.22 0.62
C PHE A 119 3.47 -3.93 1.05
N GLY A 120 3.51 -4.54 2.24
CA GLY A 120 2.33 -4.89 3.00
C GLY A 120 1.86 -3.68 3.83
N TYR A 121 0.59 -3.34 3.76
CA TYR A 121 -0.02 -2.23 4.51
C TYR A 121 -0.72 -2.78 5.75
N ASP A 122 -0.47 -2.17 6.91
CA ASP A 122 -1.09 -2.56 8.16
C ASP A 122 -2.61 -2.38 8.10
N LEU A 123 -3.35 -3.38 8.55
CA LEU A 123 -4.81 -3.31 8.67
C LEU A 123 -5.27 -2.34 9.78
N ASN A 124 -4.40 -2.05 10.78
CA ASN A 124 -4.66 -1.06 11.83
C ASN A 124 -4.39 0.37 11.36
N ASN A 125 -4.72 0.69 10.13
CA ASN A 125 -4.56 2.02 9.54
C ASN A 125 -5.66 2.98 10.01
N ASN A 126 -5.80 3.14 11.35
CA ASN A 126 -6.84 3.95 11.95
C ASN A 126 -6.58 5.44 11.73
N LEU A 127 -7.66 6.19 11.49
CA LEU A 127 -7.62 7.64 11.40
C LEU A 127 -7.18 8.25 12.73
N ILE A 128 -6.11 9.05 12.69
CA ILE A 128 -5.59 9.81 13.83
C ILE A 128 -6.04 11.26 13.68
N ILE A 129 -6.66 11.82 14.70
CA ILE A 129 -7.10 13.22 14.71
C ILE A 129 -6.27 13.98 15.75
N ILE A 130 -5.62 15.06 15.33
CA ILE A 130 -4.80 15.89 16.21
C ILE A 130 -5.23 17.37 16.12
N ASP A 131 -5.25 18.05 17.27
CA ASP A 131 -5.56 19.48 17.43
C ASP A 131 -4.42 20.29 18.03
N LYS A 132 -3.31 19.63 18.35
CA LYS A 132 -2.07 20.22 18.89
C LYS A 132 -0.85 19.45 18.40
N PRO A 133 0.33 20.07 18.42
CA PRO A 133 1.58 19.37 18.10
C PRO A 133 1.75 18.09 18.93
N ILE A 134 2.16 17.02 18.25
CA ILE A 134 2.29 15.68 18.84
C ILE A 134 3.42 14.89 18.15
N SER A 135 3.88 13.83 18.81
CA SER A 135 4.66 12.77 18.19
C SER A 135 3.78 11.55 17.91
N ILE A 136 3.90 10.99 16.70
CA ILE A 136 3.24 9.76 16.27
C ILE A 136 4.33 8.72 16.01
N TYR A 137 4.09 7.46 16.39
CA TYR A 137 5.05 6.38 16.24
C TYR A 137 4.65 5.48 15.05
N ASN A 138 5.58 5.33 14.09
CA ASN A 138 5.43 4.39 12.97
C ASN A 138 5.97 3.02 13.43
N GLU A 139 5.08 2.06 13.59
CA GLU A 139 5.40 0.68 13.99
C GLU A 139 5.78 -0.22 12.78
N GLY A 140 5.62 0.28 11.56
CA GLY A 140 6.01 -0.42 10.34
C GLY A 140 7.53 -0.59 10.22
N THR A 141 7.96 -1.43 9.29
CA THR A 141 9.39 -1.65 9.01
C THR A 141 9.96 -0.72 7.94
N HIS A 142 9.09 0.05 7.30
CA HIS A 142 9.46 1.01 6.26
C HIS A 142 8.79 2.37 6.51
N GLU A 143 9.34 3.43 5.93
CA GLU A 143 8.70 4.74 5.94
C GLU A 143 7.34 4.69 5.25
N SER A 144 6.38 5.50 5.71
CA SER A 144 5.03 5.55 5.14
C SER A 144 4.72 6.89 4.51
N GLN A 145 3.73 6.91 3.65
CA GLN A 145 3.22 8.08 2.95
C GLN A 145 1.83 8.40 3.51
N PRO A 146 1.75 9.23 4.58
CA PRO A 146 0.49 9.50 5.24
C PRO A 146 -0.40 10.41 4.41
N TYR A 147 -1.68 10.06 4.28
CA TYR A 147 -2.67 11.02 3.80
C TYR A 147 -3.04 11.99 4.92
N LEU A 148 -2.98 13.29 4.64
CA LEU A 148 -3.29 14.35 5.60
C LEU A 148 -4.45 15.22 5.10
N LYS A 149 -5.45 15.43 5.97
CA LYS A 149 -6.48 16.45 5.77
C LYS A 149 -6.36 17.51 6.85
N ILE A 150 -5.95 18.70 6.46
CA ILE A 150 -5.61 19.81 7.34
C ILE A 150 -6.73 20.83 7.32
N TYR A 151 -7.44 20.97 8.44
CA TYR A 151 -8.52 21.93 8.59
C TYR A 151 -7.99 23.26 9.13
N GLY A 152 -8.19 24.33 8.37
CA GLY A 152 -7.68 25.63 8.74
C GLY A 152 -8.00 26.72 7.71
N SER A 153 -7.35 27.87 7.85
CA SER A 153 -7.52 29.01 6.95
C SER A 153 -6.25 29.81 6.79
N SER A 154 -6.13 30.50 5.66
CA SER A 154 -4.98 31.35 5.30
C SER A 154 -3.70 30.50 5.10
N ASP A 155 -2.55 31.09 5.34
CA ASP A 155 -1.28 30.40 5.16
C ASP A 155 -0.95 29.56 6.39
N ILE A 156 -0.58 28.30 6.14
CA ILE A 156 -0.20 27.33 7.16
C ILE A 156 1.21 26.83 6.86
N SER A 157 2.03 26.67 7.89
CA SER A 157 3.33 26.03 7.79
C SER A 157 3.31 24.77 8.65
N LEU A 158 3.25 23.60 8.00
CA LEU A 158 3.32 22.29 8.64
C LEU A 158 4.78 21.85 8.72
N ASN A 159 5.19 21.33 9.87
CA ASN A 159 6.53 20.76 10.08
C ASN A 159 6.40 19.31 10.51
N ILE A 160 7.04 18.42 9.77
CA ILE A 160 7.12 16.99 10.05
C ILE A 160 8.60 16.60 10.08
N ASN A 161 9.09 16.20 11.24
CA ASN A 161 10.49 15.79 11.45
C ASN A 161 11.55 16.83 11.05
N GLY A 162 11.19 18.12 11.05
CA GLY A 162 12.06 19.22 10.62
C GLY A 162 11.85 19.66 9.17
N GLU A 163 11.17 18.85 8.34
CA GLU A 163 10.78 19.24 6.99
C GLU A 163 9.56 20.15 7.02
N VAL A 164 9.63 21.27 6.31
CA VAL A 164 8.59 22.30 6.31
C VAL A 164 7.80 22.31 5.02
N ILE A 165 6.49 22.13 5.15
CA ILE A 165 5.52 22.19 4.06
C ILE A 165 4.73 23.48 4.25
N LYS A 166 4.80 24.39 3.29
CA LYS A 166 4.03 25.64 3.28
C LYS A 166 2.78 25.47 2.43
N LEU A 167 1.64 25.76 3.01
CA LEU A 167 0.33 25.69 2.37
C LEU A 167 -0.24 27.10 2.33
N LYS A 168 -0.55 27.61 1.16
CA LYS A 168 -1.05 28.96 0.94
C LYS A 168 -2.56 28.94 0.65
N ASN A 169 -3.22 30.04 0.95
CA ASN A 169 -4.62 30.25 0.60
C ASN A 169 -5.57 29.14 1.08
N VAL A 170 -5.23 28.46 2.18
CA VAL A 170 -6.09 27.40 2.72
C VAL A 170 -7.46 27.99 3.05
N ASN A 171 -8.51 27.36 2.56
CA ASN A 171 -9.88 27.78 2.77
C ASN A 171 -10.71 26.58 3.24
N ASN A 172 -11.02 26.54 4.52
CA ASN A 172 -11.71 25.51 5.24
C ASN A 172 -10.85 24.26 5.47
N TYR A 173 -10.26 23.65 4.44
CA TYR A 173 -9.29 22.57 4.57
C TYR A 173 -8.47 22.41 3.28
N ILE A 174 -7.41 21.62 3.36
CA ILE A 174 -6.56 21.17 2.27
C ILE A 174 -6.14 19.71 2.51
N GLU A 175 -6.00 18.96 1.44
CA GLU A 175 -5.65 17.53 1.48
C GLU A 175 -4.30 17.31 0.81
N LEU A 176 -3.43 16.53 1.46
CA LEU A 176 -2.13 16.10 0.94
C LEU A 176 -2.15 14.59 0.79
N ASP A 177 -1.97 14.13 -0.43
CA ASP A 177 -1.86 12.72 -0.76
C ASP A 177 -0.49 12.41 -1.37
N PRO A 178 0.47 11.96 -0.56
CA PRO A 178 1.82 11.66 -1.04
C PRO A 178 1.88 10.47 -2.00
N GLU A 179 0.92 9.55 -1.94
CA GLU A 179 0.92 8.37 -2.81
C GLU A 179 0.73 8.73 -4.27
N ILE A 180 -0.14 9.70 -4.54
CA ILE A 180 -0.41 10.20 -5.89
C ILE A 180 0.28 11.53 -6.19
N GLN A 181 1.05 12.08 -5.23
CA GLN A 181 1.76 13.37 -5.33
C GLN A 181 0.81 14.52 -5.63
N GLU A 182 -0.34 14.57 -4.95
CA GLU A 182 -1.33 15.62 -5.13
C GLU A 182 -1.68 16.33 -3.83
N CYS A 183 -1.78 17.66 -3.95
CA CYS A 183 -2.36 18.56 -2.98
C CYS A 183 -3.68 19.10 -3.57
N TYR A 184 -4.80 18.91 -2.87
CA TYR A 184 -6.11 19.27 -3.41
C TYR A 184 -7.13 19.63 -2.32
N ARG A 185 -8.28 20.12 -2.75
CA ARG A 185 -9.49 20.30 -1.94
C ARG A 185 -10.69 19.85 -2.76
N ASP A 186 -11.37 18.79 -2.33
CA ASP A 186 -12.39 18.10 -3.13
C ASP A 186 -11.83 17.68 -4.51
N THR A 187 -12.29 18.35 -5.57
CA THR A 187 -11.85 18.14 -6.96
C THR A 187 -10.91 19.24 -7.47
N LEU A 188 -10.61 20.24 -6.63
CA LEU A 188 -9.75 21.36 -7.01
C LEU A 188 -8.29 21.01 -6.73
N ASN A 189 -7.46 20.98 -7.76
CA ASN A 189 -6.02 20.84 -7.61
C ASN A 189 -5.43 22.10 -6.95
N CYS A 190 -4.66 21.92 -5.89
CA CYS A 190 -4.00 22.95 -5.09
C CYS A 190 -2.47 22.78 -5.05
N ASN A 191 -1.87 22.02 -5.99
CA ASN A 191 -0.41 21.82 -6.01
C ASN A 191 0.38 23.13 -6.05
N ASN A 192 -0.13 24.17 -6.70
CA ASN A 192 0.50 25.49 -6.75
C ASN A 192 0.46 26.26 -5.41
N ASP A 193 -0.43 25.86 -4.51
CA ASP A 193 -0.54 26.44 -3.17
C ASP A 193 0.33 25.70 -2.14
N MET A 194 0.95 24.58 -2.53
CA MET A 194 1.89 23.83 -1.73
C MET A 194 3.34 24.15 -2.13
N GLN A 195 4.21 24.31 -1.13
CA GLN A 195 5.65 24.47 -1.30
C GLN A 195 6.38 23.58 -0.29
N GLY A 196 7.29 22.75 -0.76
CA GLY A 196 8.03 21.73 0.00
C GLY A 196 7.73 20.34 -0.55
N GLU A 197 8.35 19.33 0.08
CA GLU A 197 8.15 17.92 -0.28
C GLU A 197 6.88 17.38 0.39
N PHE A 198 6.29 16.34 -0.20
CA PHE A 198 5.16 15.64 0.42
C PHE A 198 5.57 14.94 1.73
N PRO A 199 4.66 14.85 2.71
CA PRO A 199 4.98 14.30 4.02
C PRO A 199 5.36 12.82 3.96
N ILE A 200 6.39 12.46 4.73
CA ILE A 200 6.83 11.08 4.95
C ILE A 200 6.94 10.85 6.45
N PHE A 201 6.39 9.73 6.93
CA PHE A 201 6.63 9.24 8.28
C PHE A 201 7.75 8.20 8.27
N LYS A 202 8.87 8.53 8.89
CA LYS A 202 10.00 7.61 9.08
C LYS A 202 9.63 6.51 10.07
N VAL A 203 10.32 5.40 10.03
CA VAL A 203 10.18 4.36 11.07
C VAL A 203 10.50 4.94 12.45
N GLY A 204 9.67 4.63 13.43
CA GLY A 204 9.80 5.16 14.79
C GLY A 204 9.06 6.48 15.00
N GLU A 205 9.62 7.37 15.85
CA GLU A 205 8.98 8.62 16.27
C GLU A 205 8.95 9.66 15.15
N ASN A 206 7.75 10.22 14.90
CA ASN A 206 7.52 11.31 13.95
C ASN A 206 6.90 12.50 14.67
N ARG A 207 7.56 13.65 14.65
CA ARG A 207 7.13 14.88 15.29
C ARG A 207 6.38 15.76 14.32
N ILE A 208 5.15 16.11 14.68
CA ILE A 208 4.26 16.94 13.87
C ILE A 208 3.97 18.23 14.62
N SER A 209 4.22 19.35 13.98
CA SER A 209 3.89 20.69 14.50
C SER A 209 3.50 21.61 13.35
N TRP A 210 2.86 22.72 13.67
CA TRP A 210 2.46 23.71 12.66
C TRP A 210 2.39 25.10 13.24
N THR A 211 2.38 26.07 12.33
CA THR A 211 2.04 27.46 12.59
C THR A 211 0.95 27.91 11.62
N GLY A 212 0.18 28.91 11.98
CA GLY A 212 -0.98 29.36 11.24
C GLY A 212 -2.28 28.93 11.91
N ASN A 213 -3.42 29.20 11.26
CA ASN A 213 -4.74 28.91 11.82
C ASN A 213 -5.18 27.48 11.43
N VAL A 214 -4.79 26.51 12.24
CA VAL A 214 -5.19 25.08 12.09
C VAL A 214 -6.09 24.70 13.25
N SER A 215 -7.27 24.16 12.95
CA SER A 215 -8.20 23.68 13.96
C SER A 215 -7.99 22.20 14.31
N LYS A 216 -7.68 21.38 13.32
CA LYS A 216 -7.33 19.96 13.48
C LYS A 216 -6.63 19.43 12.22
N ILE A 217 -5.93 18.33 12.36
CA ILE A 217 -5.41 17.53 11.24
C ILE A 217 -5.92 16.11 11.39
N GLU A 218 -6.48 15.57 10.33
CA GLU A 218 -6.84 14.18 10.20
C GLU A 218 -5.73 13.48 9.43
N ILE A 219 -5.25 12.37 9.95
CA ILE A 219 -4.07 11.63 9.43
C ILE A 219 -4.46 10.19 9.22
N THR A 220 -4.36 9.70 7.98
CA THR A 220 -4.34 8.27 7.69
C THR A 220 -2.88 7.89 7.47
N PRO A 221 -2.27 7.15 8.40
CA PRO A 221 -0.81 7.03 8.43
C PRO A 221 -0.22 6.13 7.35
N ASN A 222 -1.01 5.21 6.79
CA ASN A 222 -0.62 4.26 5.75
C ASN A 222 0.66 3.49 6.14
N TRP A 223 0.69 2.96 7.39
CA TRP A 223 1.81 2.16 7.87
C TRP A 223 2.10 1.00 6.95
N ARG A 224 3.36 0.81 6.61
CA ARG A 224 3.77 -0.23 5.67
C ARG A 224 5.01 -0.98 6.15
N CYS A 225 5.06 -2.24 5.75
CA CYS A 225 6.15 -3.15 6.02
C CYS A 225 6.72 -3.69 4.71
N LEU A 226 8.01 -3.94 4.74
CA LEU A 226 8.75 -4.59 3.66
C LEU A 226 8.90 -6.07 3.98
#